data_643c67e716a59d65d287f2b3c3c27a4a
#
_entry.id   643c67e716a59d65d287f2b3c3c27a4a
#
_cell.length_a   1.000
_cell.length_b   1.000
_cell.length_c   1.000
_cell.angle_alpha   90.00
_cell.angle_beta   90.00
_cell.angle_gamma   90.00
#
_symmetry.space_group_name_H-M   'P 1'
#
loop_
_entity.id
_entity.type
_entity.pdbx_description
1 polymer ?
#
loop_
_entity_poly.entity_id
_entity_poly.type
_entity_poly.pdbx_seq_one_letter_code
_entity_poly.pdbx_strand_id
1 'polypeptide(L)'
;VSRPNLFLEVDESLLANGVNRPVNDVSPINDTVLGTRVRGTGRTDGLVFLDFVPSTDRATVDIAFDATNHSDTKGSQGPVTVRTLGTTKLGARKRMLIDDQQIVALPIDAHASTDTRTAGIGVNKKFGQRLIRKIASRKIAEMRPQVEAIAEGKALAKVREQFESQTADPIARASRDYQAKFRRPMMERGWYPEMLNLSTTQSRLQVTARKSLPDQIAAFTAPPAVDPDAVLSARVHESMVNNSAEITLGGRTITQKFVEEQLKKNNMAVPVELKNDADQQPWSITFAKRRPVELDVDNNRVKMTVRGTGYTSGDREFDAMDVWATYRIEPGHPGVRLVRDGDVQIYPPGFVPGGGKKLSIQQTSLRGILQKRFNKVFKEVVDVEPLKLPGEMEKAGPLPIEQLDARKDGWVAAGWRKPYPVVYESAPQEIIVSGEPTLATSAGATVIETSYTR
;
A
#
# COMPACT_ATOMS: atom_id res chain seq x y z
N VAL A 1 -28.41 7.56 13.58
CA VAL A 1 -27.82 6.62 12.62
C VAL A 1 -26.33 6.59 12.86
N SER A 2 -25.80 5.40 13.21
CA SER A 2 -24.37 5.19 13.45
C SER A 2 -23.62 5.23 12.11
N ARG A 3 -22.69 6.19 11.94
CA ARG A 3 -21.89 6.37 10.71
C ARG A 3 -20.64 5.47 10.76
N PRO A 4 -19.98 5.24 9.61
CA PRO A 4 -18.65 4.63 9.61
C PRO A 4 -17.68 5.39 10.51
N ASN A 5 -16.76 4.67 11.15
CA ASN A 5 -15.79 5.24 12.08
C ASN A 5 -14.32 5.00 11.68
N LEU A 6 -14.11 4.45 10.48
CA LEU A 6 -12.81 4.37 9.83
C LEU A 6 -12.95 4.70 8.35
N PHE A 7 -12.08 5.56 7.85
CA PHE A 7 -11.88 5.84 6.42
C PHE A 7 -10.39 5.81 6.11
N LEU A 8 -10.02 5.06 5.08
CA LEU A 8 -8.67 5.04 4.53
C LEU A 8 -8.76 5.39 3.04
N GLU A 9 -7.83 6.20 2.55
CA GLU A 9 -7.70 6.50 1.14
C GLU A 9 -6.26 6.31 0.72
N VAL A 10 -6.06 5.59 -0.38
CA VAL A 10 -4.74 5.28 -0.96
C VAL A 10 -4.71 5.83 -2.38
N ASP A 11 -3.76 6.71 -2.65
CA ASP A 11 -3.55 7.25 -4.00
C ASP A 11 -3.02 6.18 -4.94
N GLU A 12 -3.49 6.19 -6.19
CA GLU A 12 -3.07 5.25 -7.23
C GLU A 12 -1.54 5.20 -7.38
N SER A 13 -0.89 6.35 -7.33
CA SER A 13 0.56 6.46 -7.48
C SER A 13 1.35 5.66 -6.44
N LEU A 14 0.76 5.40 -5.26
CA LEU A 14 1.40 4.59 -4.23
C LEU A 14 1.40 3.10 -4.61
N LEU A 15 0.27 2.59 -5.10
CA LEU A 15 0.13 1.21 -5.54
C LEU A 15 0.82 0.96 -6.88
N ALA A 16 0.82 1.96 -7.75
CA ALA A 16 1.48 1.93 -9.04
C ALA A 16 2.99 1.61 -8.95
N ASN A 17 3.67 2.03 -7.88
CA ASN A 17 5.08 1.72 -7.66
C ASN A 17 5.39 0.21 -7.60
N GLY A 18 4.43 -0.62 -7.22
CA GLY A 18 4.57 -2.07 -7.18
C GLY A 18 4.23 -2.78 -8.50
N VAL A 19 3.58 -2.08 -9.44
CA VAL A 19 3.04 -2.68 -10.68
C VAL A 19 3.68 -2.10 -11.92
N ASN A 20 3.86 -0.77 -11.98
CA ASN A 20 4.29 -0.06 -13.17
C ASN A 20 5.72 -0.43 -13.54
N ARG A 21 5.88 -0.89 -14.78
CA ARG A 21 7.19 -1.25 -15.33
C ARG A 21 7.23 -1.07 -16.84
N PRO A 22 8.35 -0.59 -17.39
CA PRO A 22 8.55 -0.55 -18.84
C PRO A 22 8.73 -1.98 -19.38
N VAL A 23 8.29 -2.19 -20.61
CA VAL A 23 8.51 -3.42 -21.38
C VAL A 23 9.34 -3.05 -22.60
N ASN A 24 10.53 -3.63 -22.69
CA ASN A 24 11.42 -3.52 -23.86
C ASN A 24 11.88 -4.92 -24.20
N ASP A 25 11.34 -5.50 -25.26
CA ASP A 25 11.64 -6.87 -25.68
C ASP A 25 12.05 -6.90 -27.14
N VAL A 26 13.09 -7.65 -27.45
CA VAL A 26 13.51 -7.91 -28.82
C VAL A 26 13.49 -9.42 -29.04
N SER A 27 12.58 -9.86 -29.87
CA SER A 27 12.39 -11.30 -30.14
C SER A 27 12.54 -11.65 -31.63
N PRO A 28 13.10 -12.84 -31.94
CA PRO A 28 13.18 -13.32 -33.30
C PRO A 28 11.79 -13.70 -33.81
N ILE A 29 11.52 -13.40 -35.07
CA ILE A 29 10.33 -13.83 -35.80
C ILE A 29 10.75 -14.97 -36.74
N ASN A 30 10.17 -16.16 -36.60
CA ASN A 30 10.32 -17.28 -37.47
C ASN A 30 8.96 -17.97 -37.61
N ASP A 31 8.28 -17.67 -38.71
CA ASP A 31 6.88 -18.05 -38.89
C ASP A 31 6.60 -18.45 -40.34
N THR A 32 5.44 -19.06 -40.59
CA THR A 32 4.92 -19.33 -41.93
C THR A 32 3.52 -18.69 -42.04
N VAL A 33 3.42 -17.76 -42.99
CA VAL A 33 2.17 -17.03 -43.25
C VAL A 33 1.77 -17.26 -44.70
N LEU A 34 0.60 -17.84 -44.94
CA LEU A 34 0.06 -18.17 -46.28
C LEU A 34 1.10 -18.92 -47.17
N GLY A 35 1.79 -19.91 -46.59
CA GLY A 35 2.80 -20.69 -47.29
C GLY A 35 4.14 -19.97 -47.54
N THR A 36 4.26 -18.71 -47.07
CA THR A 36 5.51 -17.92 -47.14
C THR A 36 6.27 -18.06 -45.84
N ARG A 37 7.49 -18.50 -45.87
CA ARG A 37 8.37 -18.54 -44.68
C ARG A 37 8.88 -17.14 -44.39
N VAL A 38 8.53 -16.63 -43.18
CA VAL A 38 8.86 -15.27 -42.71
C VAL A 38 9.89 -15.35 -41.60
N ARG A 39 10.99 -14.61 -41.73
CA ARG A 39 12.05 -14.49 -40.73
C ARG A 39 12.41 -13.04 -40.49
N GLY A 40 12.70 -12.69 -39.25
CA GLY A 40 13.09 -11.34 -38.93
C GLY A 40 13.21 -11.14 -37.43
N THR A 41 13.07 -9.89 -37.02
CA THR A 41 13.08 -9.46 -35.61
C THR A 41 11.90 -8.55 -35.36
N GLY A 42 11.36 -8.62 -34.14
CA GLY A 42 10.37 -7.69 -33.62
C GLY A 42 10.90 -7.05 -32.35
N ARG A 43 10.72 -5.75 -32.22
CA ARG A 43 11.00 -4.99 -30.99
C ARG A 43 9.69 -4.45 -30.44
N THR A 44 9.41 -4.80 -29.20
CA THR A 44 8.23 -4.35 -28.45
C THR A 44 8.67 -3.34 -27.40
N ASP A 45 8.11 -2.14 -27.47
CA ASP A 45 8.30 -1.08 -26.49
C ASP A 45 6.92 -0.72 -25.90
N GLY A 46 6.81 -0.72 -24.57
CA GLY A 46 5.52 -0.49 -23.91
C GLY A 46 5.61 -0.31 -22.40
N LEU A 47 4.45 -0.35 -21.77
CA LEU A 47 4.30 -0.17 -20.33
C LEU A 47 3.25 -1.14 -19.78
N VAL A 48 3.56 -1.76 -18.64
CA VAL A 48 2.56 -2.36 -17.75
C VAL A 48 2.28 -1.35 -16.65
N PHE A 49 1.01 -1.08 -16.38
CA PHE A 49 0.60 -0.09 -15.39
C PHE A 49 -0.70 -0.49 -14.69
N LEU A 50 -0.91 0.09 -13.52
CA LEU A 50 -2.14 -0.02 -12.74
C LEU A 50 -3.04 1.17 -13.05
N ASP A 51 -4.34 0.94 -13.16
CA ASP A 51 -5.35 1.94 -13.46
C ASP A 51 -6.59 1.69 -12.60
N PHE A 52 -7.10 2.73 -11.92
CA PHE A 52 -8.31 2.63 -11.14
C PHE A 52 -9.54 2.89 -11.99
N VAL A 53 -10.52 2.03 -11.83
CA VAL A 53 -11.82 2.19 -12.47
C VAL A 53 -12.84 2.68 -11.42
N PRO A 54 -13.48 3.84 -11.59
CA PRO A 54 -14.45 4.35 -10.62
C PRO A 54 -15.58 3.35 -10.35
N SER A 55 -15.78 3.02 -9.07
CA SER A 55 -16.82 2.10 -8.63
C SER A 55 -17.13 2.32 -7.14
N THR A 56 -18.41 2.41 -6.80
CA THR A 56 -18.88 2.64 -5.42
C THR A 56 -19.13 1.38 -4.63
N ASP A 57 -19.38 0.27 -5.31
CA ASP A 57 -19.85 -0.99 -4.70
C ASP A 57 -18.70 -1.91 -4.29
N ARG A 58 -17.57 -1.78 -5.00
CA ARG A 58 -16.34 -2.54 -4.77
C ARG A 58 -15.16 -1.82 -5.39
N ALA A 59 -13.97 -2.02 -4.88
CA ALA A 59 -12.79 -1.48 -5.54
C ALA A 59 -12.54 -2.23 -6.86
N THR A 60 -12.34 -1.47 -7.93
CA THR A 60 -12.13 -1.99 -9.27
C THR A 60 -10.80 -1.47 -9.82
N VAL A 61 -9.89 -2.41 -10.10
CA VAL A 61 -8.51 -2.10 -10.49
C VAL A 61 -8.15 -2.88 -11.73
N ASP A 62 -7.64 -2.19 -12.75
CA ASP A 62 -7.12 -2.81 -13.96
C ASP A 62 -5.58 -2.89 -13.87
N ILE A 63 -5.02 -4.06 -14.16
CA ILE A 63 -3.64 -4.18 -14.60
C ILE A 63 -3.68 -4.08 -16.12
N ALA A 64 -3.05 -3.04 -16.66
CA ALA A 64 -3.07 -2.73 -18.08
C ALA A 64 -1.68 -2.91 -18.70
N PHE A 65 -1.66 -3.27 -19.96
CA PHE A 65 -0.48 -3.35 -20.82
C PHE A 65 -0.78 -2.65 -22.12
N ASP A 66 -0.01 -1.63 -22.46
CA ASP A 66 -0.07 -0.95 -23.75
C ASP A 66 1.33 -0.91 -24.36
N ALA A 67 1.47 -1.40 -25.61
CA ALA A 67 2.74 -1.50 -26.27
C ALA A 67 2.63 -1.34 -27.79
N THR A 68 3.77 -1.04 -28.41
CA THR A 68 3.93 -1.05 -29.85
C THR A 68 5.08 -1.99 -30.22
N ASN A 69 4.81 -2.94 -31.11
CA ASN A 69 5.83 -3.80 -31.69
C ASN A 69 6.20 -3.32 -33.09
N HIS A 70 7.48 -3.09 -33.33
CA HIS A 70 8.05 -2.81 -34.65
C HIS A 70 8.79 -4.05 -35.18
N SER A 71 8.38 -4.53 -36.32
CA SER A 71 8.97 -5.72 -36.94
C SER A 71 9.65 -5.41 -38.26
N ASP A 72 10.81 -6.07 -38.52
CA ASP A 72 11.50 -6.09 -39.82
C ASP A 72 11.67 -7.54 -40.23
N THR A 73 10.97 -7.94 -41.29
CA THR A 73 10.85 -9.32 -41.69
C THR A 73 11.17 -9.51 -43.17
N LYS A 74 11.69 -10.68 -43.50
CA LYS A 74 11.87 -11.15 -44.89
C LYS A 74 11.04 -12.42 -45.11
N GLY A 75 10.08 -12.33 -46.00
CA GLY A 75 9.30 -13.46 -46.48
C GLY A 75 9.87 -14.00 -47.79
N SER A 76 10.02 -15.34 -47.92
CA SER A 76 10.54 -15.97 -49.13
C SER A 76 9.58 -17.05 -49.63
N GLN A 77 9.19 -16.93 -50.90
CA GLN A 77 8.36 -17.93 -51.59
C GLN A 77 8.84 -18.08 -53.04
N GLY A 78 9.38 -19.24 -53.36
CA GLY A 78 10.01 -19.51 -54.67
C GLY A 78 11.15 -18.50 -54.96
N PRO A 79 11.17 -17.87 -56.16
CA PRO A 79 12.22 -16.91 -56.49
C PRO A 79 12.03 -15.50 -55.92
N VAL A 80 10.92 -15.25 -55.20
CA VAL A 80 10.57 -13.92 -54.68
C VAL A 80 10.92 -13.82 -53.19
N THR A 81 11.57 -12.71 -52.82
CA THR A 81 11.81 -12.33 -51.41
C THR A 81 11.21 -10.94 -51.19
N VAL A 82 10.44 -10.80 -50.14
CA VAL A 82 9.78 -9.55 -49.76
C VAL A 82 10.27 -9.12 -48.38
N ARG A 83 10.78 -7.91 -48.27
CA ARG A 83 11.05 -7.27 -46.98
C ARG A 83 9.84 -6.45 -46.54
N THR A 84 9.34 -6.76 -45.37
CA THR A 84 8.16 -6.09 -44.79
C THR A 84 8.51 -5.47 -43.46
N LEU A 85 8.11 -4.21 -43.27
CA LEU A 85 8.14 -3.55 -42.00
C LEU A 85 6.71 -3.51 -41.44
N GLY A 86 6.54 -3.95 -40.20
CA GLY A 86 5.25 -3.99 -39.53
C GLY A 86 5.26 -3.15 -38.28
N THR A 87 4.11 -2.57 -37.96
CA THR A 87 3.84 -1.91 -36.68
C THR A 87 2.56 -2.53 -36.11
N THR A 88 2.70 -3.16 -34.94
CA THR A 88 1.54 -3.75 -34.24
C THR A 88 1.33 -3.04 -32.93
N LYS A 89 0.17 -2.41 -32.73
CA LYS A 89 -0.29 -1.90 -31.45
C LYS A 89 -0.91 -3.03 -30.65
N LEU A 90 -0.52 -3.15 -29.40
CA LEU A 90 -0.92 -4.21 -28.49
C LEU A 90 -1.52 -3.59 -27.22
N GLY A 91 -2.66 -4.12 -26.78
CA GLY A 91 -3.24 -3.75 -25.52
C GLY A 91 -3.82 -4.96 -24.81
N ALA A 92 -3.70 -5.00 -23.49
CA ALA A 92 -4.34 -6.00 -22.64
C ALA A 92 -4.74 -5.36 -21.30
N ARG A 93 -5.90 -5.78 -20.77
CA ARG A 93 -6.39 -5.35 -19.46
C ARG A 93 -6.92 -6.55 -18.70
N LYS A 94 -6.52 -6.66 -17.44
CA LYS A 94 -7.04 -7.65 -16.50
C LYS A 94 -7.65 -6.94 -15.31
N ARG A 95 -8.97 -6.97 -15.25
CA ARG A 95 -9.75 -6.31 -14.21
C ARG A 95 -9.82 -7.16 -12.96
N MET A 96 -9.53 -6.54 -11.83
CA MET A 96 -9.72 -7.10 -10.50
C MET A 96 -10.85 -6.39 -9.78
N LEU A 97 -11.75 -7.17 -9.20
CA LEU A 97 -12.85 -6.72 -8.34
C LEU A 97 -12.49 -7.12 -6.91
N ILE A 98 -12.44 -6.14 -6.02
CA ILE A 98 -12.01 -6.32 -4.63
C ILE A 98 -13.14 -5.86 -3.73
N ASP A 99 -13.68 -6.78 -2.95
CA ASP A 99 -14.68 -6.52 -1.92
C ASP A 99 -14.20 -6.98 -0.53
N ASP A 100 -15.07 -6.91 0.44
CA ASP A 100 -14.79 -7.32 1.83
C ASP A 100 -14.60 -8.84 2.00
N GLN A 101 -14.93 -9.62 0.98
CA GLN A 101 -14.86 -11.09 1.03
C GLN A 101 -13.71 -11.65 0.22
N GLN A 102 -13.43 -11.08 -0.96
CA GLN A 102 -12.52 -11.70 -1.92
C GLN A 102 -11.92 -10.72 -2.94
N ILE A 103 -10.89 -11.19 -3.61
CA ILE A 103 -10.33 -10.57 -4.81
C ILE A 103 -10.64 -11.50 -5.99
N VAL A 104 -11.40 -11.01 -6.95
CA VAL A 104 -11.80 -11.75 -8.16
C VAL A 104 -11.18 -11.09 -9.38
N ALA A 105 -10.46 -11.88 -10.21
CA ALA A 105 -9.96 -11.41 -11.49
C ALA A 105 -10.92 -11.80 -12.62
N LEU A 106 -11.25 -10.86 -13.49
CA LEU A 106 -12.01 -11.13 -14.70
C LEU A 106 -11.11 -11.66 -15.82
N PRO A 107 -11.70 -12.29 -16.85
CA PRO A 107 -10.95 -12.67 -18.06
C PRO A 107 -10.22 -11.48 -18.66
N ILE A 108 -9.09 -11.76 -19.34
CA ILE A 108 -8.30 -10.72 -20.02
C ILE A 108 -9.09 -10.18 -21.20
N ASP A 109 -9.26 -8.86 -21.25
CA ASP A 109 -9.60 -8.11 -22.45
C ASP A 109 -8.32 -7.70 -23.16
N ALA A 110 -8.14 -8.11 -24.41
CA ALA A 110 -6.93 -7.81 -25.17
C ALA A 110 -7.29 -7.50 -26.62
N HIS A 111 -6.53 -6.59 -27.20
CA HIS A 111 -6.63 -6.19 -28.59
C HIS A 111 -5.26 -6.06 -29.25
N ALA A 112 -5.24 -6.24 -30.55
CA ALA A 112 -4.07 -6.01 -31.39
C ALA A 112 -4.52 -5.37 -32.69
N SER A 113 -3.68 -4.51 -33.27
CA SER A 113 -3.90 -3.92 -34.60
C SER A 113 -2.57 -3.80 -35.31
N THR A 114 -2.48 -4.41 -36.51
CA THR A 114 -1.24 -4.49 -37.29
C THR A 114 -1.36 -3.72 -38.60
N ASP A 115 -0.39 -2.89 -38.86
CA ASP A 115 -0.17 -2.27 -40.18
C ASP A 115 1.16 -2.70 -40.75
N THR A 116 1.19 -3.07 -42.03
CA THR A 116 2.41 -3.52 -42.71
C THR A 116 2.68 -2.70 -43.96
N ARG A 117 3.96 -2.50 -44.22
CA ARG A 117 4.44 -1.89 -45.48
C ARG A 117 5.53 -2.72 -46.12
N THR A 118 5.45 -2.87 -47.43
CA THR A 118 6.51 -3.52 -48.23
C THR A 118 7.69 -2.56 -48.35
N ALA A 119 8.85 -2.93 -47.81
CA ALA A 119 10.07 -2.15 -47.90
C ALA A 119 10.92 -2.53 -49.15
N GLY A 120 10.70 -3.72 -49.70
CA GLY A 120 11.40 -4.12 -50.91
C GLY A 120 10.96 -5.50 -51.44
N ILE A 121 11.09 -5.70 -52.76
CA ILE A 121 10.82 -6.97 -53.44
C ILE A 121 12.05 -7.36 -54.21
N GLY A 122 12.69 -8.46 -53.81
CA GLY A 122 13.80 -9.13 -54.53
C GLY A 122 13.29 -10.26 -55.40
N VAL A 123 13.90 -10.44 -56.56
CA VAL A 123 13.61 -11.55 -57.45
C VAL A 123 14.92 -12.23 -57.84
N ASN A 124 15.06 -13.49 -57.46
CA ASN A 124 16.26 -14.30 -57.78
C ASN A 124 16.03 -15.11 -59.04
N LYS A 125 16.03 -14.42 -60.22
CA LYS A 125 16.03 -15.04 -61.56
C LYS A 125 16.79 -14.16 -62.54
N LYS A 126 17.45 -14.78 -63.56
CA LYS A 126 18.25 -14.03 -64.55
C LYS A 126 17.40 -13.27 -65.59
N PHE A 127 16.21 -13.78 -65.93
CA PHE A 127 15.30 -13.18 -66.91
C PHE A 127 13.92 -12.92 -66.35
N GLY A 128 13.21 -11.88 -66.89
CA GLY A 128 11.82 -11.56 -66.54
C GLY A 128 11.63 -10.88 -65.20
N GLN A 129 12.66 -10.36 -64.52
CA GLN A 129 12.62 -9.79 -63.19
C GLN A 129 11.57 -8.68 -63.02
N ARG A 130 11.45 -7.77 -64.03
CA ARG A 130 10.48 -6.65 -64.00
C ARG A 130 9.04 -7.14 -63.97
N LEU A 131 8.72 -8.15 -64.79
CA LEU A 131 7.38 -8.74 -64.87
C LEU A 131 7.01 -9.47 -63.55
N ILE A 132 7.95 -10.32 -63.07
CA ILE A 132 7.78 -11.08 -61.83
C ILE A 132 7.57 -10.09 -60.66
N ARG A 133 8.34 -9.01 -60.56
CA ARG A 133 8.22 -7.98 -59.54
C ARG A 133 6.85 -7.29 -59.61
N LYS A 134 6.36 -6.95 -60.81
CA LYS A 134 5.04 -6.30 -60.99
C LYS A 134 3.89 -7.23 -60.55
N ILE A 135 3.96 -8.52 -60.93
CA ILE A 135 2.97 -9.53 -60.50
C ILE A 135 3.04 -9.74 -58.98
N ALA A 136 4.25 -9.87 -58.42
CA ALA A 136 4.45 -10.03 -56.97
C ALA A 136 3.92 -8.81 -56.18
N SER A 137 4.20 -7.58 -56.63
CA SER A 137 3.71 -6.35 -56.00
C SER A 137 2.19 -6.29 -55.91
N ARG A 138 1.52 -6.66 -57.04
CA ARG A 138 0.05 -6.69 -57.06
C ARG A 138 -0.51 -7.74 -56.10
N LYS A 139 0.03 -8.98 -56.13
CA LYS A 139 -0.40 -10.07 -55.26
C LYS A 139 -0.16 -9.74 -53.77
N ILE A 140 0.98 -9.10 -53.44
CA ILE A 140 1.28 -8.68 -52.08
C ILE A 140 0.24 -7.67 -51.61
N ALA A 141 -0.12 -6.67 -52.41
CA ALA A 141 -1.14 -5.68 -52.07
C ALA A 141 -2.52 -6.33 -51.87
N GLU A 142 -2.90 -7.29 -52.70
CA GLU A 142 -4.15 -8.04 -52.58
C GLU A 142 -4.22 -8.90 -51.30
N MET A 143 -3.06 -9.50 -50.90
CA MET A 143 -2.98 -10.38 -49.71
C MET A 143 -2.72 -9.62 -48.39
N ARG A 144 -2.34 -8.36 -48.46
CA ARG A 144 -1.96 -7.56 -47.29
C ARG A 144 -3.00 -7.60 -46.15
N PRO A 145 -4.32 -7.38 -46.40
CA PRO A 145 -5.31 -7.42 -45.30
C PRO A 145 -5.37 -8.79 -44.61
N GLN A 146 -5.23 -9.88 -45.39
CA GLN A 146 -5.25 -11.22 -44.83
C GLN A 146 -3.99 -11.54 -44.03
N VAL A 147 -2.81 -11.06 -44.46
CA VAL A 147 -1.55 -11.20 -43.72
C VAL A 147 -1.60 -10.40 -42.42
N GLU A 148 -2.14 -9.18 -42.43
CA GLU A 148 -2.32 -8.34 -41.25
C GLU A 148 -3.28 -8.98 -40.22
N ALA A 149 -4.41 -9.53 -40.68
CA ALA A 149 -5.35 -10.23 -39.81
C ALA A 149 -4.74 -11.48 -39.13
N ILE A 150 -3.91 -12.24 -39.88
CA ILE A 150 -3.17 -13.38 -39.32
C ILE A 150 -2.14 -12.93 -38.30
N ALA A 151 -1.41 -11.84 -38.56
CA ALA A 151 -0.44 -11.28 -37.64
C ALA A 151 -1.12 -10.75 -36.36
N GLU A 152 -2.23 -10.06 -36.49
CA GLU A 152 -3.07 -9.61 -35.37
C GLU A 152 -3.52 -10.79 -34.49
N GLY A 153 -4.10 -11.83 -35.09
CA GLY A 153 -4.55 -13.02 -34.36
C GLY A 153 -3.46 -13.67 -33.56
N LYS A 154 -2.26 -13.81 -34.16
CA LYS A 154 -1.08 -14.38 -33.48
C LYS A 154 -0.56 -13.49 -32.37
N ALA A 155 -0.47 -12.19 -32.61
CA ALA A 155 -0.07 -11.20 -31.61
C ALA A 155 -1.03 -11.19 -30.42
N LEU A 156 -2.34 -11.18 -30.68
CA LEU A 156 -3.39 -11.25 -29.68
C LEU A 156 -3.31 -12.51 -28.81
N ALA A 157 -3.13 -13.68 -29.44
CA ALA A 157 -2.97 -14.94 -28.71
C ALA A 157 -1.74 -14.91 -27.79
N LYS A 158 -0.59 -14.45 -28.33
CA LYS A 158 0.65 -14.33 -27.56
C LYS A 158 0.53 -13.36 -26.38
N VAL A 159 -0.08 -12.21 -26.59
CA VAL A 159 -0.31 -11.21 -25.51
C VAL A 159 -1.21 -11.80 -24.42
N ARG A 160 -2.32 -12.45 -24.79
CA ARG A 160 -3.21 -13.10 -23.81
C ARG A 160 -2.47 -14.15 -22.98
N GLU A 161 -1.74 -15.04 -23.60
CA GLU A 161 -0.99 -16.10 -22.93
C GLU A 161 0.07 -15.54 -21.98
N GLN A 162 0.89 -14.61 -22.46
CA GLN A 162 1.96 -14.00 -21.65
C GLN A 162 1.40 -13.17 -20.51
N PHE A 163 0.36 -12.37 -20.75
CA PHE A 163 -0.22 -11.52 -19.73
C PHE A 163 -0.95 -12.35 -18.65
N GLU A 164 -1.64 -13.44 -19.06
CA GLU A 164 -2.24 -14.38 -18.11
C GLU A 164 -1.18 -15.03 -17.23
N SER A 165 -0.13 -15.58 -17.84
CA SER A 165 0.94 -16.26 -17.10
C SER A 165 1.67 -15.34 -16.11
N GLN A 166 1.82 -14.05 -16.43
CA GLN A 166 2.48 -13.07 -15.57
C GLN A 166 1.59 -12.50 -14.46
N THR A 167 0.27 -12.52 -14.63
CA THR A 167 -0.67 -11.91 -13.68
C THR A 167 -1.38 -12.92 -12.78
N ALA A 168 -1.55 -14.17 -13.20
CA ALA A 168 -2.32 -15.18 -12.46
C ALA A 168 -1.75 -15.45 -11.06
N ASP A 169 -0.45 -15.75 -10.95
CA ASP A 169 0.18 -16.07 -9.68
C ASP A 169 0.24 -14.90 -8.69
N PRO A 170 0.61 -13.66 -9.08
CA PRO A 170 0.55 -12.50 -8.21
C PRO A 170 -0.87 -12.23 -7.67
N ILE A 171 -1.89 -12.30 -8.51
CA ILE A 171 -3.29 -12.10 -8.11
C ILE A 171 -3.75 -13.20 -7.16
N ALA A 172 -3.45 -14.47 -7.47
CA ALA A 172 -3.78 -15.58 -6.59
C ALA A 172 -3.08 -15.47 -5.22
N ARG A 173 -1.84 -14.98 -5.18
CA ARG A 173 -1.14 -14.69 -3.92
C ARG A 173 -1.84 -13.57 -3.17
N ALA A 174 -2.16 -12.46 -3.82
CA ALA A 174 -2.87 -11.34 -3.20
C ALA A 174 -4.20 -11.79 -2.57
N SER A 175 -4.97 -12.61 -3.27
CA SER A 175 -6.23 -13.17 -2.77
C SER A 175 -6.01 -14.08 -1.54
N ARG A 176 -5.02 -14.97 -1.60
CA ARG A 176 -4.67 -15.83 -0.44
C ARG A 176 -4.19 -15.01 0.76
N ASP A 177 -3.34 -14.02 0.52
CA ASP A 177 -2.80 -13.14 1.57
C ASP A 177 -3.90 -12.30 2.22
N TYR A 178 -4.83 -11.78 1.45
CA TYR A 178 -6.00 -11.08 1.97
C TYR A 178 -6.78 -11.96 2.96
N GLN A 179 -7.07 -13.20 2.58
CA GLN A 179 -7.77 -14.14 3.45
C GLN A 179 -6.95 -14.57 4.68
N ALA A 180 -5.68 -14.93 4.47
CA ALA A 180 -4.86 -15.55 5.50
C ALA A 180 -4.25 -14.54 6.49
N LYS A 181 -3.85 -13.36 6.00
CA LYS A 181 -3.14 -12.35 6.79
C LYS A 181 -4.05 -11.24 7.32
N PHE A 182 -5.18 -10.99 6.66
CA PHE A 182 -6.08 -9.91 7.03
C PHE A 182 -7.44 -10.43 7.50
N ARG A 183 -8.27 -10.97 6.60
CA ARG A 183 -9.68 -11.26 6.90
C ARG A 183 -9.86 -12.30 8.01
N ARG A 184 -9.25 -13.46 7.89
CA ARG A 184 -9.40 -14.55 8.87
C ARG A 184 -8.88 -14.16 10.26
N PRO A 185 -7.66 -13.62 10.43
CA PRO A 185 -7.20 -13.19 11.75
C PRO A 185 -8.06 -12.11 12.41
N MET A 186 -8.63 -11.20 11.63
CA MET A 186 -9.53 -10.18 12.17
C MET A 186 -10.86 -10.79 12.62
N MET A 187 -11.42 -11.75 11.86
CA MET A 187 -12.63 -12.47 12.24
C MET A 187 -12.42 -13.30 13.52
N GLU A 188 -11.34 -14.07 13.59
CA GLU A 188 -11.00 -14.91 14.75
C GLU A 188 -10.82 -14.10 16.05
N ARG A 189 -10.32 -12.85 15.91
CA ARG A 189 -10.13 -11.94 17.04
C ARG A 189 -11.35 -11.07 17.36
N GLY A 190 -12.43 -11.18 16.58
CA GLY A 190 -13.60 -10.31 16.69
C GLY A 190 -13.36 -8.86 16.28
N TRP A 191 -12.29 -8.58 15.53
CA TRP A 191 -11.93 -7.24 15.08
C TRP A 191 -12.52 -6.88 13.71
N TYR A 192 -13.01 -7.87 12.98
CA TYR A 192 -13.62 -7.64 11.68
C TYR A 192 -14.79 -6.65 11.83
N PRO A 193 -14.86 -5.59 11.02
CA PRO A 193 -15.93 -4.60 11.12
C PRO A 193 -17.27 -5.17 10.66
N GLU A 194 -18.38 -4.65 11.19
CA GLU A 194 -19.75 -5.02 10.79
C GLU A 194 -20.11 -4.49 9.40
N MET A 195 -19.41 -3.45 8.96
CA MET A 195 -19.48 -2.92 7.59
C MET A 195 -18.07 -2.62 7.13
N LEU A 196 -17.71 -3.18 6.00
CA LEU A 196 -16.48 -2.87 5.28
C LEU A 196 -16.82 -2.69 3.80
N ASN A 197 -16.60 -1.50 3.28
CA ASN A 197 -16.78 -1.18 1.88
C ASN A 197 -15.45 -0.73 1.27
N LEU A 198 -15.10 -1.33 0.14
CA LEU A 198 -13.99 -0.91 -0.68
C LEU A 198 -14.57 -0.29 -1.96
N SER A 199 -14.06 0.86 -2.36
CA SER A 199 -14.49 1.58 -3.56
C SER A 199 -13.30 2.22 -4.25
N THR A 200 -13.45 2.61 -5.50
CA THR A 200 -12.41 3.31 -6.25
C THR A 200 -12.97 4.56 -6.93
N THR A 201 -12.18 5.61 -6.95
CA THR A 201 -12.32 6.76 -7.85
C THR A 201 -11.33 6.62 -9.02
N GLN A 202 -11.13 7.64 -9.82
CA GLN A 202 -10.08 7.64 -10.86
C GLN A 202 -8.66 7.63 -10.29
N SER A 203 -8.46 8.11 -9.07
CA SER A 203 -7.12 8.28 -8.50
C SER A 203 -6.95 7.68 -7.10
N ARG A 204 -8.05 7.20 -6.46
CA ARG A 204 -7.99 6.74 -5.08
C ARG A 204 -8.74 5.42 -4.86
N LEU A 205 -8.09 4.51 -4.16
CA LEU A 205 -8.74 3.39 -3.49
C LEU A 205 -9.24 3.89 -2.12
N GLN A 206 -10.51 3.66 -1.84
CA GLN A 206 -11.16 4.06 -0.59
C GLN A 206 -11.63 2.84 0.19
N VAL A 207 -11.35 2.83 1.49
CA VAL A 207 -11.83 1.82 2.43
C VAL A 207 -12.65 2.52 3.49
N THR A 208 -13.90 2.13 3.65
CA THR A 208 -14.81 2.65 4.66
C THR A 208 -15.28 1.51 5.56
N ALA A 209 -15.09 1.65 6.87
CA ALA A 209 -15.50 0.62 7.82
C ALA A 209 -16.29 1.19 9.01
N ARG A 210 -17.17 0.34 9.56
CA ARG A 210 -17.87 0.60 10.81
C ARG A 210 -17.65 -0.57 11.76
N LYS A 211 -17.07 -0.25 12.93
CA LYS A 211 -16.90 -1.18 14.04
C LYS A 211 -17.77 -0.74 15.21
N SER A 212 -18.89 -1.46 15.41
CA SER A 212 -19.79 -1.23 16.54
C SER A 212 -20.72 -2.42 16.71
N LEU A 213 -20.87 -2.94 17.93
CA LEU A 213 -21.93 -3.88 18.27
C LEU A 213 -23.28 -3.15 18.27
N PRO A 214 -24.42 -3.89 18.32
CA PRO A 214 -25.76 -3.30 18.31
C PRO A 214 -26.02 -2.31 19.44
N ASP A 215 -25.36 -2.48 20.59
CA ASP A 215 -25.46 -1.61 21.78
C ASP A 215 -24.36 -0.55 21.87
N GLN A 216 -23.53 -0.42 20.82
CA GLN A 216 -22.45 0.56 20.74
C GLN A 216 -22.76 1.63 19.68
N ILE A 217 -22.25 2.83 19.91
CA ILE A 217 -22.32 3.94 18.96
C ILE A 217 -20.99 4.02 18.22
N ALA A 218 -21.03 4.08 16.88
CA ALA A 218 -19.87 4.42 16.05
C ALA A 218 -19.76 5.96 15.91
N ALA A 219 -19.27 6.48 14.78
CA ALA A 219 -19.17 7.93 14.62
C ALA A 219 -20.55 8.59 14.53
N PHE A 220 -20.71 9.75 15.16
CA PHE A 220 -21.92 10.55 15.12
C PHE A 220 -21.79 11.79 14.22
N THR A 221 -20.57 12.16 13.86
CA THR A 221 -20.25 13.25 12.92
C THR A 221 -19.70 12.71 11.59
N ALA A 222 -19.60 13.58 10.59
CA ALA A 222 -18.93 13.26 9.34
C ALA A 222 -17.39 13.27 9.53
N PRO A 223 -16.66 12.45 8.76
CA PRO A 223 -15.20 12.48 8.83
C PRO A 223 -14.67 13.84 8.37
N PRO A 224 -13.55 14.34 8.94
CA PRO A 224 -12.92 15.56 8.50
C PRO A 224 -12.32 15.42 7.08
N ALA A 225 -12.08 16.56 6.42
CA ALA A 225 -11.26 16.60 5.22
C ALA A 225 -9.82 16.24 5.56
N VAL A 226 -9.14 15.63 4.61
CA VAL A 226 -7.69 15.35 4.66
C VAL A 226 -6.98 16.15 3.58
N ASP A 227 -5.67 16.26 3.72
CA ASP A 227 -4.82 16.88 2.72
C ASP A 227 -5.01 16.18 1.35
N PRO A 228 -5.43 16.91 0.30
CA PRO A 228 -5.62 16.33 -1.02
C PRO A 228 -4.34 15.77 -1.64
N ASP A 229 -3.17 16.26 -1.22
CA ASP A 229 -1.86 15.83 -1.71
C ASP A 229 -1.32 14.61 -0.96
N ALA A 230 -2.03 14.14 0.08
CA ALA A 230 -1.65 12.92 0.79
C ALA A 230 -1.79 11.69 -0.12
N VAL A 231 -0.72 10.89 -0.23
CA VAL A 231 -0.74 9.62 -0.98
C VAL A 231 -1.39 8.49 -0.20
N LEU A 232 -1.46 8.64 1.12
CA LEU A 232 -2.22 7.80 2.03
C LEU A 232 -2.87 8.71 3.06
N SER A 233 -4.14 8.49 3.35
CA SER A 233 -4.83 9.19 4.45
C SER A 233 -5.67 8.24 5.27
N ALA A 234 -5.78 8.53 6.57
CA ALA A 234 -6.61 7.80 7.51
C ALA A 234 -7.43 8.77 8.34
N ARG A 235 -8.71 8.47 8.53
CA ARG A 235 -9.61 9.17 9.45
C ARG A 235 -10.22 8.14 10.37
N VAL A 236 -9.90 8.23 11.63
CA VAL A 236 -10.33 7.27 12.66
C VAL A 236 -11.08 8.04 13.74
N HIS A 237 -12.32 7.66 13.97
CA HIS A 237 -13.08 8.17 15.10
C HIS A 237 -12.72 7.38 16.36
N GLU A 238 -12.64 8.03 17.52
CA GLU A 238 -12.33 7.41 18.81
C GLU A 238 -13.16 6.15 19.10
N SER A 239 -14.42 6.13 18.64
CA SER A 239 -15.30 4.97 18.80
C SER A 239 -14.77 3.70 18.13
N MET A 240 -13.93 3.80 17.10
CA MET A 240 -13.29 2.61 16.47
C MET A 240 -12.40 1.89 17.48
N VAL A 241 -11.59 2.64 18.22
CA VAL A 241 -10.70 2.14 19.27
C VAL A 241 -11.50 1.65 20.47
N ASN A 242 -12.44 2.48 20.94
CA ASN A 242 -13.26 2.22 22.13
C ASN A 242 -14.10 0.96 21.97
N ASN A 243 -14.78 0.81 20.84
CA ASN A 243 -15.61 -0.36 20.56
C ASN A 243 -14.77 -1.62 20.38
N SER A 244 -13.64 -1.53 19.70
CA SER A 244 -12.72 -2.66 19.52
C SER A 244 -12.11 -3.12 20.84
N ALA A 245 -11.74 -2.18 21.71
CA ALA A 245 -11.22 -2.50 23.03
C ALA A 245 -12.26 -3.19 23.90
N GLU A 246 -13.51 -2.74 23.88
CA GLU A 246 -14.60 -3.35 24.63
C GLU A 246 -14.86 -4.81 24.20
N ILE A 247 -14.86 -5.08 22.90
CA ILE A 247 -15.04 -6.42 22.34
C ILE A 247 -13.89 -7.37 22.76
N THR A 248 -12.65 -6.84 22.79
CA THR A 248 -11.45 -7.65 23.02
C THR A 248 -11.09 -7.82 24.48
N LEU A 249 -11.22 -6.76 25.27
CA LEU A 249 -10.72 -6.69 26.65
C LEU A 249 -11.82 -6.69 27.69
N GLY A 250 -13.06 -6.35 27.31
CA GLY A 250 -14.18 -6.16 28.23
C GLY A 250 -14.40 -7.31 29.20
N GLY A 251 -14.16 -7.08 30.49
CA GLY A 251 -14.32 -8.06 31.58
C GLY A 251 -13.25 -9.16 31.60
N ARG A 252 -12.23 -9.11 30.76
CA ARG A 252 -11.17 -10.13 30.71
C ARG A 252 -10.02 -9.81 31.66
N THR A 253 -9.41 -10.85 32.19
CA THR A 253 -8.14 -10.75 32.92
C THR A 253 -6.99 -11.06 31.97
N ILE A 254 -6.11 -10.09 31.80
CA ILE A 254 -4.90 -10.20 31.00
C ILE A 254 -3.70 -10.32 31.92
N THR A 255 -2.94 -11.41 31.78
CA THR A 255 -1.72 -11.66 32.54
C THR A 255 -0.48 -11.32 31.70
N GLN A 256 0.61 -11.05 32.36
CA GLN A 256 1.91 -10.87 31.71
C GLN A 256 2.23 -12.07 30.78
N LYS A 257 2.09 -13.29 31.27
CA LYS A 257 2.33 -14.52 30.51
C LYS A 257 1.51 -14.58 29.22
N PHE A 258 0.22 -14.23 29.32
CA PHE A 258 -0.65 -14.19 28.14
C PHE A 258 -0.12 -13.21 27.08
N VAL A 259 0.32 -12.01 27.50
CA VAL A 259 0.86 -11.00 26.57
C VAL A 259 2.14 -11.52 25.90
N GLU A 260 3.05 -12.08 26.68
CA GLU A 260 4.30 -12.65 26.15
C GLU A 260 4.06 -13.80 25.16
N GLU A 261 3.12 -14.69 25.45
CA GLU A 261 2.72 -15.78 24.56
C GLU A 261 2.10 -15.27 23.25
N GLN A 262 1.22 -14.25 23.31
CA GLN A 262 0.64 -13.65 22.11
C GLN A 262 1.67 -12.95 21.23
N LEU A 263 2.61 -12.25 21.82
CA LEU A 263 3.71 -11.61 21.08
C LEU A 263 4.61 -12.66 20.40
N LYS A 264 5.00 -13.70 21.12
CA LYS A 264 5.77 -14.82 20.57
C LYS A 264 5.04 -15.53 19.42
N LYS A 265 3.74 -15.80 19.61
CA LYS A 265 2.91 -16.44 18.56
C LYS A 265 2.84 -15.62 17.26
N ASN A 266 2.95 -14.31 17.37
CA ASN A 266 2.95 -13.40 16.23
C ASN A 266 4.36 -13.02 15.74
N ASN A 267 5.42 -13.72 16.17
CA ASN A 267 6.83 -13.43 15.88
C ASN A 267 7.23 -11.99 16.25
N MET A 268 6.63 -11.43 17.29
CA MET A 268 6.94 -10.09 17.79
C MET A 268 7.85 -10.20 19.02
N ALA A 269 8.86 -9.36 19.08
CA ALA A 269 9.67 -9.22 20.29
C ALA A 269 8.82 -8.63 21.43
N VAL A 270 9.02 -9.12 22.66
CA VAL A 270 8.39 -8.50 23.83
C VAL A 270 8.97 -7.10 24.01
N PRO A 271 8.17 -6.03 23.93
CA PRO A 271 8.65 -4.67 24.14
C PRO A 271 9.32 -4.53 25.52
N VAL A 272 10.35 -3.69 25.58
CA VAL A 272 11.09 -3.45 26.85
C VAL A 272 10.15 -2.91 27.93
N GLU A 273 9.15 -2.14 27.52
CA GLU A 273 8.13 -1.55 28.37
C GLU A 273 7.24 -2.57 29.10
N LEU A 274 7.08 -3.75 28.53
CA LEU A 274 6.29 -4.85 29.08
C LEU A 274 7.14 -5.88 29.83
N LYS A 275 8.47 -5.80 29.71
CA LYS A 275 9.37 -6.67 30.48
C LYS A 275 9.42 -6.23 31.93
N ASN A 276 9.47 -7.21 32.83
CA ASN A 276 9.72 -6.92 34.23
C ASN A 276 11.18 -6.50 34.45
N ASP A 277 11.39 -5.49 35.28
CA ASP A 277 12.69 -5.29 35.91
C ASP A 277 12.95 -6.40 36.94
N ALA A 278 14.20 -6.57 37.36
CA ALA A 278 14.59 -7.65 38.29
C ALA A 278 13.78 -7.68 39.61
N ASP A 279 13.27 -6.52 40.04
CA ASP A 279 12.49 -6.36 41.26
C ASP A 279 10.96 -6.36 41.04
N GLN A 280 10.48 -6.59 39.80
CA GLN A 280 9.05 -6.56 39.50
C GLN A 280 8.45 -7.98 39.49
N GLN A 281 7.36 -8.15 40.24
CA GLN A 281 6.59 -9.38 40.28
C GLN A 281 5.69 -9.53 39.02
N PRO A 282 5.32 -10.77 38.64
CA PRO A 282 4.31 -11.01 37.62
C PRO A 282 3.02 -10.25 37.91
N TRP A 283 2.36 -9.81 36.86
CA TRP A 283 1.17 -8.97 36.99
C TRP A 283 -0.02 -9.49 36.20
N SER A 284 -1.20 -9.09 36.63
CA SER A 284 -2.41 -9.18 35.82
C SER A 284 -3.27 -7.91 35.97
N ILE A 285 -4.10 -7.67 34.98
CA ILE A 285 -5.13 -6.66 34.97
C ILE A 285 -6.47 -7.31 34.58
N THR A 286 -7.47 -7.18 35.43
CA THR A 286 -8.86 -7.49 35.06
C THR A 286 -9.50 -6.20 34.57
N PHE A 287 -9.86 -6.15 33.30
CA PHE A 287 -10.41 -4.97 32.67
C PHE A 287 -11.88 -4.74 33.02
N ALA A 288 -12.30 -3.50 33.04
CA ALA A 288 -13.70 -3.15 33.14
C ALA A 288 -14.50 -3.76 31.96
N LYS A 289 -15.74 -4.16 32.22
CA LYS A 289 -16.61 -4.77 31.20
C LYS A 289 -16.94 -3.80 30.09
N ARG A 290 -17.21 -2.51 30.44
CA ARG A 290 -17.48 -1.43 29.49
C ARG A 290 -16.33 -0.44 29.49
N ARG A 291 -15.97 0.02 28.28
CA ARG A 291 -14.87 0.97 28.05
C ARG A 291 -13.57 0.61 28.78
N PRO A 292 -13.08 -0.62 28.64
CA PRO A 292 -11.85 -1.08 29.31
C PRO A 292 -10.62 -0.26 28.95
N VAL A 293 -10.55 0.16 27.69
CA VAL A 293 -9.65 1.19 27.19
C VAL A 293 -10.50 2.20 26.45
N GLU A 294 -10.34 3.47 26.80
CA GLU A 294 -11.06 4.58 26.18
C GLU A 294 -10.08 5.60 25.62
N LEU A 295 -10.27 5.91 24.38
CA LEU A 295 -9.65 7.03 23.70
C LEU A 295 -10.66 8.17 23.71
N ASP A 296 -10.23 9.37 24.14
CA ASP A 296 -11.00 10.60 24.15
C ASP A 296 -10.18 11.65 23.40
N VAL A 297 -10.75 12.15 22.31
CA VAL A 297 -10.06 13.02 21.35
C VAL A 297 -10.70 14.41 21.38
N ASP A 298 -9.94 15.42 21.76
CA ASP A 298 -10.41 16.81 21.84
C ASP A 298 -9.30 17.82 21.49
N ASN A 299 -9.54 18.65 20.47
CA ASN A 299 -8.75 19.84 20.15
C ASN A 299 -7.22 19.63 20.23
N ASN A 300 -6.70 18.80 19.37
CA ASN A 300 -5.27 18.46 19.27
C ASN A 300 -4.70 17.72 20.50
N ARG A 301 -5.59 17.14 21.31
CA ARG A 301 -5.26 16.32 22.46
C ARG A 301 -5.89 14.94 22.32
N VAL A 302 -5.18 13.95 22.82
CA VAL A 302 -5.61 12.56 22.87
C VAL A 302 -5.42 12.06 24.29
N LYS A 303 -6.50 11.72 24.97
CA LYS A 303 -6.49 11.12 26.30
C LYS A 303 -6.77 9.62 26.16
N MET A 304 -5.88 8.81 26.69
CA MET A 304 -6.09 7.36 26.78
C MET A 304 -6.32 6.97 28.23
N THR A 305 -7.43 6.30 28.50
CA THR A 305 -7.79 5.79 29.84
C THR A 305 -7.84 4.26 29.80
N VAL A 306 -7.19 3.62 30.74
CA VAL A 306 -7.25 2.16 30.99
C VAL A 306 -8.02 1.96 32.29
N ARG A 307 -9.12 1.20 32.23
CA ARG A 307 -9.94 0.91 33.43
C ARG A 307 -9.77 -0.53 33.84
N GLY A 308 -9.15 -0.72 35.01
CA GLY A 308 -9.00 -2.03 35.64
C GLY A 308 -9.91 -2.15 36.87
N THR A 309 -10.65 -3.25 36.93
CA THR A 309 -11.50 -3.60 38.08
C THR A 309 -10.76 -4.42 39.14
N GLY A 310 -9.60 -4.98 38.78
CA GLY A 310 -8.72 -5.72 39.68
C GLY A 310 -7.32 -5.79 39.12
N TYR A 311 -6.33 -5.82 39.98
CA TYR A 311 -4.93 -5.92 39.66
C TYR A 311 -4.23 -6.94 40.53
N THR A 312 -3.20 -7.63 40.01
CA THR A 312 -2.30 -8.44 40.83
C THR A 312 -0.85 -8.04 40.61
N SER A 313 -0.04 -8.20 41.64
CA SER A 313 1.41 -8.09 41.58
C SER A 313 2.03 -9.15 42.50
N GLY A 314 2.55 -10.24 41.92
CA GLY A 314 2.85 -11.45 42.66
C GLY A 314 1.58 -12.02 43.30
N ASP A 315 1.67 -12.36 44.57
CA ASP A 315 0.55 -12.90 45.37
C ASP A 315 -0.40 -11.82 45.92
N ARG A 316 -0.16 -10.54 45.63
CA ARG A 316 -0.99 -9.46 46.14
C ARG A 316 -2.10 -9.11 45.16
N GLU A 317 -3.32 -9.04 45.69
CA GLU A 317 -4.50 -8.58 44.96
C GLU A 317 -4.83 -7.14 45.36
N PHE A 318 -5.32 -6.36 44.40
CA PHE A 318 -5.67 -4.97 44.58
C PHE A 318 -6.98 -4.64 43.88
N ASP A 319 -7.67 -3.63 44.41
CA ASP A 319 -8.94 -3.11 43.91
C ASP A 319 -8.82 -2.34 42.59
N ALA A 320 -9.96 -1.86 42.12
CA ALA A 320 -10.10 -1.11 40.89
C ALA A 320 -9.27 0.19 40.89
N MET A 321 -8.61 0.45 39.76
CA MET A 321 -7.94 1.70 39.44
C MET A 321 -8.15 2.06 37.98
N ASP A 322 -8.37 3.35 37.71
CA ASP A 322 -8.30 3.93 36.38
C ASP A 322 -6.93 4.60 36.20
N VAL A 323 -6.33 4.36 35.04
CA VAL A 323 -5.03 4.92 34.66
C VAL A 323 -5.20 5.70 33.38
N TRP A 324 -4.77 6.95 33.34
CA TRP A 324 -4.84 7.73 32.10
C TRP A 324 -3.65 8.65 31.90
N ALA A 325 -3.38 8.92 30.63
CA ALA A 325 -2.44 9.94 30.19
C ALA A 325 -3.08 10.76 29.07
N THR A 326 -2.76 12.05 29.05
CA THR A 326 -3.16 12.98 27.98
C THR A 326 -1.94 13.35 27.18
N TYR A 327 -2.06 13.36 25.87
CA TYR A 327 -1.01 13.75 24.93
C TYR A 327 -1.47 14.95 24.11
N ARG A 328 -0.55 15.86 23.84
CA ARG A 328 -0.68 16.90 22.82
C ARG A 328 0.02 16.44 21.56
N ILE A 329 -0.56 16.74 20.42
CA ILE A 329 0.04 16.53 19.11
C ILE A 329 0.89 17.75 18.79
N GLU A 330 2.18 17.54 18.53
CA GLU A 330 3.14 18.60 18.23
C GLU A 330 3.93 18.28 16.96
N PRO A 331 4.42 19.28 16.21
CA PRO A 331 5.37 19.02 15.12
C PRO A 331 6.61 18.29 15.64
N GLY A 332 7.07 17.30 14.88
CA GLY A 332 8.27 16.52 15.15
C GLY A 332 9.27 16.57 13.99
N HIS A 333 10.45 15.99 14.16
CA HIS A 333 11.41 15.81 13.08
C HIS A 333 11.89 14.36 13.06
N PRO A 334 11.56 13.60 11.95
CA PRO A 334 10.59 13.93 10.89
C PRO A 334 9.14 13.77 11.38
N GLY A 335 8.23 14.63 10.89
CA GLY A 335 6.78 14.44 11.02
C GLY A 335 6.16 14.97 12.31
N VAL A 336 5.54 14.13 13.10
CA VAL A 336 4.71 14.48 14.25
C VAL A 336 5.14 13.69 15.50
N ARG A 337 5.01 14.31 16.68
CA ARG A 337 5.20 13.66 17.97
C ARG A 337 4.01 13.85 18.88
N LEU A 338 3.82 12.93 19.79
CA LEU A 338 2.88 13.02 20.88
C LEU A 338 3.65 13.35 22.16
N VAL A 339 3.35 14.47 22.78
CA VAL A 339 3.98 14.93 24.02
C VAL A 339 2.99 14.80 25.16
N ARG A 340 3.34 14.02 26.20
CA ARG A 340 2.47 13.81 27.35
C ARG A 340 2.27 15.12 28.13
N ASP A 341 1.01 15.43 28.45
CA ASP A 341 0.63 16.61 29.22
C ASP A 341 0.56 16.25 30.70
N GLY A 342 1.65 16.46 31.40
CA GLY A 342 1.78 16.13 32.83
C GLY A 342 2.06 14.64 33.12
N ASP A 343 1.85 14.25 34.38
CA ASP A 343 2.10 12.89 34.85
C ASP A 343 0.97 11.94 34.51
N VAL A 344 1.29 10.63 34.42
CA VAL A 344 0.28 9.58 34.36
C VAL A 344 -0.59 9.63 35.61
N GLN A 345 -1.88 9.74 35.39
CA GLN A 345 -2.87 9.82 36.45
C GLN A 345 -3.38 8.43 36.82
N ILE A 346 -3.42 8.10 38.10
CA ILE A 346 -3.81 6.79 38.62
C ILE A 346 -4.67 6.97 39.85
N TYR A 347 -5.95 6.63 39.74
CA TYR A 347 -6.92 6.84 40.83
C TYR A 347 -8.01 5.75 40.82
N PRO A 348 -8.64 5.47 41.98
CA PRO A 348 -9.84 4.64 42.01
C PRO A 348 -10.98 5.22 41.16
N PRO A 349 -11.85 4.40 40.58
CA PRO A 349 -13.01 4.90 39.83
C PRO A 349 -13.82 5.93 40.63
N GLY A 350 -14.13 7.05 39.96
CA GLY A 350 -14.89 8.15 40.59
C GLY A 350 -14.13 8.99 41.62
N PHE A 351 -12.82 8.79 41.77
CA PHE A 351 -12.01 9.65 42.64
C PHE A 351 -11.72 10.98 41.94
N VAL A 352 -11.94 12.09 42.64
CA VAL A 352 -11.65 13.43 42.16
C VAL A 352 -10.40 13.94 42.88
N PRO A 353 -9.26 14.14 42.20
CA PRO A 353 -8.06 14.71 42.78
C PRO A 353 -8.36 16.13 43.36
N GLY A 354 -7.92 16.41 44.56
CA GLY A 354 -8.20 17.67 45.23
C GLY A 354 -9.59 17.77 45.93
N GLY A 355 -10.46 16.76 45.77
CA GLY A 355 -11.82 16.72 46.33
C GLY A 355 -11.94 16.35 47.83
N GLY A 356 -10.84 16.41 48.56
CA GLY A 356 -10.84 16.17 50.04
C GLY A 356 -10.78 14.68 50.45
N LYS A 357 -11.09 13.73 49.59
CA LYS A 357 -10.90 12.29 49.85
C LYS A 357 -9.43 11.91 49.74
N LYS A 358 -8.93 11.11 50.69
CA LYS A 358 -7.57 10.54 50.65
C LYS A 358 -7.59 9.09 50.17
N LEU A 359 -6.55 8.68 49.48
CA LEU A 359 -6.36 7.28 49.11
C LEU A 359 -6.06 6.41 50.36
N SER A 360 -6.55 5.19 50.40
CA SER A 360 -6.16 4.20 51.40
C SER A 360 -4.70 3.81 51.26
N ILE A 361 -4.13 3.13 52.27
CA ILE A 361 -2.75 2.62 52.23
C ILE A 361 -2.60 1.64 51.07
N GLN A 362 -3.56 0.74 50.85
CA GLN A 362 -3.54 -0.21 49.73
C GLN A 362 -3.61 0.52 48.39
N GLN A 363 -4.48 1.50 48.23
CA GLN A 363 -4.61 2.30 47.02
C GLN A 363 -3.31 3.08 46.72
N THR A 364 -2.68 3.63 47.76
CA THR A 364 -1.39 4.32 47.62
C THR A 364 -0.29 3.37 47.20
N SER A 365 -0.23 2.16 47.77
CA SER A 365 0.72 1.12 47.37
C SER A 365 0.55 0.70 45.93
N LEU A 366 -0.69 0.38 45.51
CA LEU A 366 -1.03 0.01 44.14
C LEU A 366 -0.69 1.17 43.19
N ARG A 367 -1.03 2.39 43.50
CA ARG A 367 -0.68 3.57 42.70
C ARG A 367 0.81 3.63 42.43
N GLY A 368 1.65 3.39 43.43
CA GLY A 368 3.12 3.35 43.26
C GLY A 368 3.59 2.26 42.33
N ILE A 369 2.97 1.06 42.41
CA ILE A 369 3.28 -0.07 41.52
C ILE A 369 2.86 0.26 40.07
N LEU A 370 1.64 0.74 39.88
CA LEU A 370 1.10 1.07 38.57
C LEU A 370 1.87 2.25 37.94
N GLN A 371 2.27 3.27 38.72
CA GLN A 371 3.04 4.40 38.23
C GLN A 371 4.35 3.96 37.55
N LYS A 372 5.09 3.05 38.16
CA LYS A 372 6.32 2.51 37.58
C LYS A 372 6.08 1.78 36.27
N ARG A 373 4.97 1.03 36.14
CA ARG A 373 4.64 0.27 34.93
C ARG A 373 4.11 1.17 33.83
N PHE A 374 3.12 2.01 34.16
CA PHE A 374 2.46 2.84 33.16
C PHE A 374 3.32 4.00 32.67
N ASN A 375 4.29 4.48 33.43
CA ASN A 375 5.30 5.42 32.91
C ASN A 375 6.15 4.83 31.77
N LYS A 376 6.36 3.50 31.76
CA LYS A 376 7.02 2.83 30.62
C LYS A 376 6.12 2.75 29.42
N VAL A 377 4.81 2.52 29.60
CA VAL A 377 3.81 2.41 28.53
C VAL A 377 3.45 3.80 27.99
N PHE A 378 3.14 4.73 28.89
CA PHE A 378 2.83 6.13 28.58
C PHE A 378 4.10 6.98 28.64
N LYS A 379 4.96 6.86 27.63
CA LYS A 379 6.20 7.63 27.52
C LYS A 379 5.92 9.13 27.52
N GLU A 380 6.88 9.94 27.96
CA GLU A 380 6.74 11.41 27.95
C GLU A 380 6.65 11.97 26.53
N VAL A 381 7.40 11.37 25.61
CA VAL A 381 7.38 11.73 24.19
C VAL A 381 7.31 10.44 23.38
N VAL A 382 6.43 10.44 22.38
CA VAL A 382 6.30 9.36 21.40
C VAL A 382 6.45 9.99 20.03
N ASP A 383 7.59 9.76 19.37
CA ASP A 383 7.78 10.14 17.98
C ASP A 383 7.00 9.18 17.08
N VAL A 384 6.23 9.73 16.14
CA VAL A 384 5.51 8.93 15.17
C VAL A 384 6.45 8.56 14.04
N GLU A 385 6.85 7.30 14.00
CA GLU A 385 7.76 6.81 12.98
C GLU A 385 7.12 6.85 11.59
N PRO A 386 7.92 7.10 10.53
CA PRO A 386 7.44 7.00 9.16
C PRO A 386 6.90 5.60 8.86
N LEU A 387 5.80 5.54 8.12
CA LEU A 387 5.15 4.29 7.75
C LEU A 387 5.99 3.53 6.73
N LYS A 388 6.42 2.32 7.09
CA LYS A 388 7.08 1.39 6.17
C LYS A 388 6.04 0.55 5.45
N LEU A 389 6.05 0.59 4.13
CA LEU A 389 5.13 -0.18 3.31
C LEU A 389 5.68 -1.59 3.07
N PRO A 390 4.82 -2.63 3.03
CA PRO A 390 5.27 -3.99 2.83
C PRO A 390 5.47 -4.35 1.35
N GLY A 391 6.34 -5.34 1.08
CA GLY A 391 6.51 -5.96 -0.23
C GLY A 391 7.04 -5.01 -1.30
N GLU A 392 6.49 -5.08 -2.50
CA GLU A 392 6.94 -4.27 -3.64
C GLU A 392 6.73 -2.75 -3.42
N MET A 393 5.80 -2.37 -2.53
CA MET A 393 5.55 -0.98 -2.16
C MET A 393 6.68 -0.39 -1.30
N GLU A 394 7.56 -1.20 -0.73
CA GLU A 394 8.75 -0.75 0.01
C GLU A 394 9.66 0.14 -0.86
N LYS A 395 9.62 -0.04 -2.19
CA LYS A 395 10.34 0.79 -3.16
C LYS A 395 9.92 2.26 -3.13
N ALA A 396 8.74 2.57 -2.60
CA ALA A 396 8.29 3.96 -2.41
C ALA A 396 9.04 4.68 -1.27
N GLY A 397 9.81 3.94 -0.47
CA GLY A 397 10.46 4.44 0.74
C GLY A 397 9.48 4.59 1.92
N PRO A 398 10.01 4.93 3.10
CA PRO A 398 9.18 5.20 4.26
C PRO A 398 8.38 6.50 4.06
N LEU A 399 7.08 6.46 4.37
CA LEU A 399 6.18 7.59 4.24
C LEU A 399 6.15 8.39 5.55
N PRO A 400 6.65 9.63 5.58
CA PRO A 400 6.48 10.50 6.74
C PRO A 400 5.02 10.89 6.91
N ILE A 401 4.57 10.97 8.18
CA ILE A 401 3.30 11.57 8.51
C ILE A 401 3.47 13.08 8.53
N GLU A 402 2.72 13.81 7.70
CA GLU A 402 2.81 15.26 7.64
C GLU A 402 1.62 15.96 8.26
N GLN A 403 0.48 15.27 8.32
CA GLN A 403 -0.72 15.74 8.97
C GLN A 403 -1.14 14.74 10.04
N LEU A 404 -1.38 15.24 11.26
CA LEU A 404 -2.07 14.51 12.32
C LEU A 404 -2.89 15.49 13.12
N ASP A 405 -4.20 15.49 12.93
CA ASP A 405 -5.15 16.39 13.56
C ASP A 405 -6.09 15.60 14.48
N ALA A 406 -6.18 16.00 15.73
CA ALA A 406 -7.18 15.51 16.67
C ALA A 406 -8.28 16.57 16.86
N ARG A 407 -9.54 16.21 16.59
CA ARG A 407 -10.67 17.13 16.56
C ARG A 407 -11.60 16.94 17.75
N LYS A 408 -12.28 18.01 18.13
CA LYS A 408 -13.25 18.01 19.24
C LYS A 408 -14.41 17.02 19.07
N ASP A 409 -14.71 16.61 17.87
CA ASP A 409 -15.77 15.65 17.55
C ASP A 409 -15.32 14.18 17.51
N GLY A 410 -14.17 13.89 18.13
CA GLY A 410 -13.66 12.52 18.31
C GLY A 410 -12.87 11.97 17.12
N TRP A 411 -12.62 12.75 16.07
CA TRP A 411 -11.87 12.32 14.89
C TRP A 411 -10.38 12.59 15.03
N VAL A 412 -9.59 11.61 14.63
CA VAL A 412 -8.16 11.76 14.29
C VAL A 412 -8.01 11.62 12.79
N ALA A 413 -7.44 12.63 12.13
CA ALA A 413 -7.11 12.61 10.71
C ALA A 413 -5.60 12.60 10.54
N ALA A 414 -5.09 11.65 9.74
CA ALA A 414 -3.68 11.50 9.44
C ALA A 414 -3.47 11.50 7.92
N GLY A 415 -2.40 12.16 7.47
CA GLY A 415 -1.98 12.21 6.08
C GLY A 415 -0.49 11.93 5.93
N TRP A 416 -0.14 11.08 4.96
CA TRP A 416 1.23 10.72 4.60
C TRP A 416 1.53 11.18 3.18
N ARG A 417 2.72 11.72 2.97
CA ARG A 417 3.21 12.10 1.64
C ARG A 417 4.39 11.25 1.21
N LYS A 418 4.64 11.18 -0.09
CA LYS A 418 5.90 10.62 -0.58
C LYS A 418 7.05 11.52 -0.11
N PRO A 419 8.18 10.94 0.32
CA PRO A 419 9.37 11.75 0.52
C PRO A 419 9.65 12.50 -0.78
N TYR A 420 9.97 13.79 -0.67
CA TYR A 420 10.37 14.57 -1.83
C TYR A 420 11.50 13.83 -2.54
N PRO A 421 11.45 13.67 -3.88
CA PRO A 421 12.58 13.10 -4.59
C PRO A 421 13.79 13.96 -4.25
N VAL A 422 14.83 13.34 -3.70
CA VAL A 422 16.13 14.00 -3.59
C VAL A 422 16.55 14.26 -5.05
N VAL A 423 16.42 15.49 -5.50
CA VAL A 423 16.93 15.91 -6.81
C VAL A 423 18.43 15.84 -6.65
N TYR A 424 19.01 14.72 -7.03
CA TYR A 424 20.44 14.72 -7.31
C TYR A 424 20.59 15.65 -8.52
N GLU A 425 21.05 16.87 -8.28
CA GLU A 425 21.55 17.71 -9.36
C GLU A 425 22.60 16.87 -10.06
N SER A 426 22.24 16.36 -11.25
CA SER A 426 23.19 15.67 -12.11
C SER A 426 24.30 16.66 -12.34
N ALA A 427 25.51 16.33 -11.90
CA ALA A 427 26.70 17.09 -12.22
C ALA A 427 26.66 17.44 -13.73
N PRO A 428 26.94 18.67 -14.11
CA PRO A 428 26.88 19.08 -15.50
C PRO A 428 27.69 18.07 -16.33
N GLN A 429 27.06 17.43 -17.29
CA GLN A 429 27.78 16.62 -18.27
C GLN A 429 28.70 17.56 -19.03
N GLU A 430 29.98 17.48 -18.75
CA GLU A 430 30.99 18.09 -19.60
C GLU A 430 30.79 17.55 -21.03
N ILE A 431 30.43 18.46 -21.91
CA ILE A 431 30.44 18.20 -23.36
C ILE A 431 31.91 17.99 -23.71
N ILE A 432 32.32 16.74 -23.86
CA ILE A 432 33.65 16.40 -24.38
C ILE A 432 33.65 16.80 -25.85
N VAL A 433 34.16 18.00 -26.09
CA VAL A 433 34.63 18.37 -27.42
C VAL A 433 35.96 17.63 -27.62
N SER A 434 35.99 16.74 -28.61
CA SER A 434 37.14 15.92 -28.97
C SER A 434 38.37 16.78 -29.26
N GLY A 435 39.39 16.65 -28.42
CA GLY A 435 40.71 17.27 -28.59
C GLY A 435 41.63 16.76 -27.50
N GLU A 436 42.57 15.91 -27.86
CA GLU A 436 43.81 15.38 -27.28
C GLU A 436 43.96 15.21 -25.75
N PRO A 437 44.64 14.15 -25.28
CA PRO A 437 44.63 13.73 -23.86
C PRO A 437 45.65 14.50 -23.04
N THR A 438 45.18 15.14 -21.97
CA THR A 438 46.05 15.61 -20.87
C THR A 438 45.57 15.02 -19.55
N LEU A 439 46.51 14.41 -18.83
CA LEU A 439 46.37 13.85 -17.48
C LEU A 439 45.77 14.88 -16.48
N ALA A 440 44.73 14.53 -15.78
CA ALA A 440 44.27 15.29 -14.61
C ALA A 440 43.88 14.42 -13.45
N THR A 441 44.42 14.74 -12.32
CA THR A 441 44.36 14.25 -10.97
C THR A 441 42.96 14.40 -10.34
N SER A 442 42.65 13.46 -9.45
CA SER A 442 41.48 13.40 -8.55
C SER A 442 41.26 14.68 -7.72
N ALA A 443 39.99 15.14 -7.58
CA ALA A 443 39.58 16.04 -6.51
C ALA A 443 38.15 15.77 -6.07
N GLY A 444 37.97 15.76 -4.75
CA GLY A 444 36.86 15.25 -3.94
C GLY A 444 35.51 15.96 -4.07
N ALA A 445 34.51 15.20 -3.71
CA ALA A 445 33.13 15.64 -3.54
C ALA A 445 33.00 16.48 -2.25
N THR A 446 32.53 17.70 -2.40
CA THR A 446 32.17 18.58 -1.27
C THR A 446 30.65 18.53 -1.09
N VAL A 447 30.24 18.09 0.10
CA VAL A 447 28.85 18.16 0.54
C VAL A 447 28.57 19.60 0.99
N ILE A 448 27.58 20.25 0.39
CA ILE A 448 27.07 21.54 0.87
C ILE A 448 25.71 21.30 1.52
N GLU A 449 25.68 21.35 2.87
CA GLU A 449 24.46 21.51 3.65
C GLU A 449 23.98 22.97 3.53
N THR A 450 22.80 23.17 2.96
CA THR A 450 22.10 24.46 3.05
C THR A 450 21.07 24.41 4.16
N SER A 451 21.41 25.03 5.30
CA SER A 451 20.49 25.39 6.37
C SER A 451 19.57 26.53 5.91
N TYR A 452 18.28 26.31 5.90
CA TYR A 452 17.28 27.38 5.83
C TYR A 452 16.83 27.76 7.24
N THR A 453 17.26 28.95 7.67
CA THR A 453 16.66 29.72 8.74
C THR A 453 15.63 30.67 8.12
N ARG A 454 14.35 30.42 8.35
CA ARG A 454 13.32 31.38 8.79
C ARG A 454 11.97 30.68 8.85
#